data_5da5bd51372057b92acd9287cf72b0d5
#
_entry.id   5da5bd51372057b92acd9287cf72b0d5
#
_cell.length_a   1.000
_cell.length_b   1.000
_cell.length_c   1.000
_cell.angle_alpha   90.00
_cell.angle_beta   90.00
_cell.angle_gamma   90.00
#
_symmetry.space_group_name_H-M   'P 1'
#
loop_
_entity.id
_entity.type
_entity.pdbx_description
1 polymer ?
#
loop_
_entity_poly.entity_id
_entity_poly.type
_entity_poly.pdbx_seq_one_letter_code
_entity_poly.pdbx_strand_id
1 'polypeptide(L)'
;MRDEGKQSGCTICCEACGTAVPAYDVVSYGSIEKGYRELCSGCFNAEVASALGLDCFENVRLHPVVMIDCAGERHEFHFRMRLLGSMMALDAFEVKAGVPKGYQFQILGEPEDEPLSLLARLVERMRRSLSVKHLVPSEHGAQIADQTICGRIEWDESEDGRVPLLVIDGQEVSWDEFGRMLMSFEGWQFKLEIRDMSEEI
;
A
#
# COMPACT_ATOMS: atom_id res chain seq x y z
N MET A 1 28.99 -9.37 20.77
CA MET A 1 27.65 -8.80 21.00
C MET A 1 27.63 -7.47 20.29
N ARG A 2 27.07 -7.44 19.09
CA ARG A 2 26.84 -6.20 18.33
C ARG A 2 25.37 -5.91 18.46
N ASP A 3 25.08 -4.73 18.96
CA ASP A 3 23.77 -4.14 19.16
C ASP A 3 23.12 -3.98 17.77
N GLU A 4 22.14 -4.82 17.47
CA GLU A 4 21.33 -4.67 16.27
C GLU A 4 20.44 -3.46 16.49
N GLY A 5 20.86 -2.33 15.93
CA GLY A 5 20.12 -1.07 15.92
C GLY A 5 18.74 -1.30 15.33
N LYS A 6 17.77 -1.43 16.23
CA LYS A 6 16.34 -1.39 15.95
C LYS A 6 16.06 -0.05 15.28
N GLN A 7 16.00 -0.02 13.94
CA GLN A 7 15.46 1.13 13.21
C GLN A 7 13.98 1.23 13.59
N SER A 8 13.72 2.01 14.60
CA SER A 8 12.39 2.33 15.10
C SER A 8 11.72 3.21 14.05
N GLY A 9 10.70 2.71 13.37
CA GLY A 9 9.85 3.52 12.49
C GLY A 9 9.39 4.76 13.26
N CYS A 10 9.32 5.91 12.58
CA CYS A 10 8.90 7.17 13.18
C CYS A 10 7.48 7.01 13.76
N THR A 11 7.31 7.32 15.04
CA THR A 11 5.99 7.35 15.68
C THR A 11 5.55 8.79 15.89
N ILE A 12 4.25 9.04 15.67
CA ILE A 12 3.63 10.36 15.82
C ILE A 12 2.52 10.23 16.87
N CYS A 13 2.38 11.22 17.73
CA CYS A 13 1.30 11.27 18.70
C CYS A 13 0.03 11.81 18.05
N CYS A 14 -1.07 11.06 18.11
CA CYS A 14 -2.38 11.51 17.68
C CYS A 14 -2.84 12.70 18.54
N GLU A 15 -3.19 13.80 17.90
CA GLU A 15 -3.61 15.02 18.60
C GLU A 15 -5.00 14.91 19.27
N ALA A 16 -5.80 13.92 18.92
CA ALA A 16 -7.11 13.69 19.53
C ALA A 16 -7.05 12.77 20.76
N CYS A 17 -6.38 11.61 20.66
CA CYS A 17 -6.36 10.62 21.75
C CYS A 17 -5.00 10.52 22.48
N GLY A 18 -3.96 11.22 22.02
CA GLY A 18 -2.62 11.19 22.61
C GLY A 18 -1.84 9.88 22.40
N THR A 19 -2.41 8.90 21.70
CA THR A 19 -1.73 7.62 21.45
C THR A 19 -0.61 7.81 20.43
N ALA A 20 0.57 7.27 20.72
CA ALA A 20 1.66 7.20 19.76
C ALA A 20 1.38 6.06 18.77
N VAL A 21 1.31 6.40 17.49
CA VAL A 21 1.06 5.47 16.40
C VAL A 21 2.18 5.56 15.35
N PRO A 22 2.41 4.51 14.54
CA PRO A 22 3.33 4.59 13.43
C PRO A 22 2.94 5.71 12.45
N ALA A 23 3.90 6.35 11.81
CA ALA A 23 3.65 7.45 10.88
C ALA A 23 2.68 7.06 9.74
N TYR A 24 2.69 5.80 9.33
CA TYR A 24 1.78 5.29 8.29
C TYR A 24 0.31 5.17 8.73
N ASP A 25 0.03 5.20 10.04
CA ASP A 25 -1.35 5.20 10.58
C ASP A 25 -1.87 6.61 10.85
N VAL A 26 -1.10 7.64 10.51
CA VAL A 26 -1.46 9.05 10.73
C VAL A 26 -2.16 9.61 9.51
N VAL A 27 -3.21 10.38 9.74
CA VAL A 27 -3.96 11.15 8.74
C VAL A 27 -3.92 12.62 9.13
N SER A 28 -3.37 13.46 8.24
CA SER A 28 -3.44 14.92 8.39
C SER A 28 -4.84 15.39 7.99
N TYR A 29 -5.64 15.80 8.96
CA TYR A 29 -7.06 16.13 8.77
C TYR A 29 -7.35 17.55 9.22
N GLY A 30 -8.03 18.30 8.35
CA GLY A 30 -8.37 19.70 8.64
C GLY A 30 -8.69 20.51 7.39
N SER A 31 -8.53 21.81 7.49
CA SER A 31 -8.70 22.75 6.38
C SER A 31 -7.67 23.88 6.49
N ILE A 32 -7.47 24.60 5.38
CA ILE A 32 -6.58 25.77 5.34
C ILE A 32 -6.99 26.83 6.39
N GLU A 33 -8.29 26.98 6.64
CA GLU A 33 -8.82 27.99 7.57
C GLU A 33 -8.65 27.57 9.05
N LYS A 34 -8.81 26.28 9.36
CA LYS A 34 -8.81 25.75 10.74
C LYS A 34 -7.47 25.10 11.14
N GLY A 35 -6.54 24.98 10.19
CA GLY A 35 -5.32 24.21 10.34
C GLY A 35 -5.55 22.71 10.17
N TYR A 36 -4.45 21.98 10.11
CA TYR A 36 -4.44 20.52 10.01
C TYR A 36 -3.99 19.92 11.34
N ARG A 37 -4.57 18.78 11.70
CA ARG A 37 -4.22 17.99 12.89
C ARG A 37 -3.78 16.59 12.45
N GLU A 38 -2.81 16.05 13.16
CA GLU A 38 -2.33 14.68 12.95
C GLU A 38 -3.15 13.71 13.80
N LEU A 39 -4.04 12.96 13.14
CA LEU A 39 -4.93 12.00 13.79
C LEU A 39 -4.52 10.58 13.45
N CYS A 40 -4.62 9.64 14.39
CA CYS A 40 -4.60 8.22 14.04
C CYS A 40 -5.83 7.86 13.20
N SER A 41 -5.75 6.81 12.38
CA SER A 41 -6.86 6.36 11.53
C SER A 41 -8.17 6.19 12.31
N GLY A 42 -8.11 5.69 13.55
CA GLY A 42 -9.27 5.54 14.41
C GLY A 42 -9.95 6.85 14.79
N CYS A 43 -9.19 7.87 15.19
CA CYS A 43 -9.74 9.19 15.52
C CYS A 43 -10.24 9.93 14.26
N PHE A 44 -9.51 9.82 13.16
CA PHE A 44 -9.93 10.34 11.86
C PHE A 44 -11.29 9.76 11.46
N ASN A 45 -11.42 8.43 11.49
CA ASN A 45 -12.68 7.76 11.14
C ASN A 45 -13.84 8.17 12.05
N ALA A 46 -13.59 8.32 13.36
CA ALA A 46 -14.63 8.75 14.31
C ALA A 46 -15.12 10.17 14.00
N GLU A 47 -14.22 11.10 13.66
CA GLU A 47 -14.62 12.46 13.27
C GLU A 47 -15.40 12.49 11.95
N VAL A 48 -14.95 11.72 10.95
CA VAL A 48 -15.64 11.63 9.66
C VAL A 48 -17.00 10.96 9.82
N ALA A 49 -17.10 9.86 10.56
CA ALA A 49 -18.35 9.17 10.84
C ALA A 49 -19.36 10.11 11.53
N SER A 50 -18.91 10.85 12.55
CA SER A 50 -19.75 11.84 13.23
C SER A 50 -20.23 12.94 12.29
N ALA A 51 -19.36 13.44 11.41
CA ALA A 51 -19.72 14.48 10.44
C ALA A 51 -20.73 14.00 9.38
N LEU A 52 -20.73 12.71 9.07
CA LEU A 52 -21.64 12.07 8.10
C LEU A 52 -22.90 11.48 8.75
N GLY A 53 -23.01 11.49 10.08
CA GLY A 53 -24.15 10.89 10.80
C GLY A 53 -24.16 9.37 10.75
N LEU A 54 -22.99 8.74 10.65
CA LEU A 54 -22.83 7.28 10.65
C LEU A 54 -22.72 6.75 12.08
N ASP A 55 -23.83 6.72 12.80
CA ASP A 55 -23.88 6.36 14.24
C ASP A 55 -23.45 4.91 14.51
N CYS A 56 -23.52 4.03 13.52
CA CYS A 56 -23.20 2.62 13.63
C CYS A 56 -21.85 2.23 12.97
N PHE A 57 -21.02 3.21 12.63
CA PHE A 57 -19.74 2.89 11.99
C PHE A 57 -18.81 2.16 12.97
N GLU A 58 -18.40 0.94 12.62
CA GLU A 58 -17.50 0.12 13.40
C GLU A 58 -16.05 0.30 12.98
N ASN A 59 -15.26 0.92 13.84
CA ASN A 59 -13.83 1.15 13.59
C ASN A 59 -13.00 -0.06 14.03
N VAL A 60 -12.88 -1.04 13.15
CA VAL A 60 -12.17 -2.30 13.42
C VAL A 60 -10.66 -2.12 13.30
N ARG A 61 -9.91 -2.59 14.31
CA ARG A 61 -8.45 -2.72 14.24
C ARG A 61 -8.07 -4.11 13.75
N LEU A 62 -7.40 -4.18 12.63
CA LEU A 62 -6.89 -5.42 12.06
C LEU A 62 -5.44 -5.64 12.50
N HIS A 63 -5.11 -6.88 12.86
CA HIS A 63 -3.75 -7.26 13.21
C HIS A 63 -2.93 -7.54 11.94
N PRO A 64 -1.60 -7.27 11.98
CA PRO A 64 -0.71 -7.64 10.90
C PRO A 64 -0.78 -9.14 10.59
N VAL A 65 -0.60 -9.49 9.32
CA VAL A 65 -0.53 -10.87 8.86
C VAL A 65 0.74 -11.11 8.07
N VAL A 66 1.26 -12.32 8.15
CA VAL A 66 2.39 -12.76 7.31
C VAL A 66 1.84 -13.65 6.21
N MET A 67 2.15 -13.32 4.98
CA MET A 67 1.84 -14.12 3.79
C MET A 67 3.13 -14.58 3.12
N ILE A 68 3.06 -15.69 2.41
CA ILE A 68 4.17 -16.26 1.67
C ILE A 68 3.82 -16.19 0.19
N ASP A 69 4.73 -15.71 -0.63
CA ASP A 69 4.55 -15.66 -2.08
C ASP A 69 4.92 -17.00 -2.75
N CYS A 70 4.76 -17.08 -4.07
CA CYS A 70 5.07 -18.28 -4.84
C CYS A 70 6.57 -18.62 -4.89
N ALA A 71 7.47 -17.69 -4.54
CA ALA A 71 8.89 -17.92 -4.41
C ALA A 71 9.30 -18.38 -2.99
N GLY A 72 8.36 -18.42 -2.04
CA GLY A 72 8.59 -18.76 -0.64
C GLY A 72 9.07 -17.60 0.22
N GLU A 73 9.03 -16.37 -0.28
CA GLU A 73 9.38 -15.17 0.47
C GLU A 73 8.24 -14.76 1.42
N ARG A 74 8.63 -14.24 2.58
CA ARG A 74 7.69 -13.82 3.63
C ARG A 74 7.47 -12.32 3.57
N HIS A 75 6.19 -11.93 3.53
CA HIS A 75 5.74 -10.54 3.49
C HIS A 75 4.86 -10.26 4.70
N GLU A 76 5.21 -9.26 5.50
CA GLU A 76 4.40 -8.80 6.64
C GLU A 76 3.52 -7.65 6.20
N PHE A 77 2.20 -7.84 6.24
CA PHE A 77 1.21 -6.86 5.86
C PHE A 77 0.54 -6.24 7.08
N HIS A 78 0.49 -4.93 7.09
CA HIS A 78 -0.30 -4.13 8.01
C HIS A 78 -1.54 -3.61 7.30
N PHE A 79 -2.58 -3.33 8.08
CA PHE A 79 -3.86 -2.86 7.55
C PHE A 79 -4.20 -1.49 8.10
N ARG A 80 -4.90 -0.71 7.29
CA ARG A 80 -5.46 0.57 7.69
C ARG A 80 -6.84 0.74 7.06
N MET A 81 -7.82 1.07 7.89
CA MET A 81 -9.17 1.41 7.47
C MET A 81 -9.37 2.92 7.54
N ARG A 82 -9.91 3.53 6.50
CA ARG A 82 -10.20 4.97 6.43
C ARG A 82 -11.57 5.23 5.82
N LEU A 83 -12.33 6.12 6.44
CA LEU A 83 -13.52 6.71 5.83
C LEU A 83 -13.13 7.85 4.90
N LEU A 84 -13.37 7.69 3.62
CA LEU A 84 -13.11 8.67 2.57
C LEU A 84 -14.46 9.21 2.03
N GLY A 85 -15.05 10.17 2.73
CA GLY A 85 -16.41 10.63 2.44
C GLY A 85 -17.43 9.50 2.64
N SER A 86 -18.17 9.15 1.61
CA SER A 86 -19.17 8.07 1.63
C SER A 86 -18.61 6.68 1.36
N MET A 87 -17.30 6.52 1.29
CA MET A 87 -16.65 5.25 0.99
C MET A 87 -15.73 4.84 2.13
N MET A 88 -15.63 3.55 2.37
CA MET A 88 -14.65 2.96 3.27
C MET A 88 -13.50 2.36 2.44
N ALA A 89 -12.28 2.83 2.67
CA ALA A 89 -11.07 2.28 2.09
C ALA A 89 -10.39 1.35 3.10
N LEU A 90 -10.13 0.12 2.69
CA LEU A 90 -9.29 -0.82 3.43
C LEU A 90 -7.99 -1.03 2.67
N ASP A 91 -6.90 -0.55 3.25
CA ASP A 91 -5.55 -0.66 2.74
C ASP A 91 -4.84 -1.87 3.37
N ALA A 92 -4.05 -2.60 2.59
CA ALA A 92 -3.01 -3.50 3.08
C ALA A 92 -1.69 -3.08 2.46
N PHE A 93 -0.64 -2.97 3.26
CA PHE A 93 0.69 -2.59 2.80
C PHE A 93 1.76 -3.38 3.51
N GLU A 94 2.76 -3.77 2.75
CA GLU A 94 3.94 -4.46 3.29
C GLU A 94 4.76 -3.48 4.12
N VAL A 95 5.26 -3.93 5.27
CA VAL A 95 6.13 -3.13 6.14
C VAL A 95 7.50 -3.77 6.20
N LYS A 96 8.53 -3.01 5.78
CA LYS A 96 9.94 -3.40 5.84
C LYS A 96 10.69 -2.39 6.72
N ALA A 97 11.36 -2.87 7.76
CA ALA A 97 12.07 -2.03 8.71
C ALA A 97 11.21 -0.90 9.34
N GLY A 98 9.93 -1.15 9.56
CA GLY A 98 8.99 -0.21 10.20
C GLY A 98 8.42 0.86 9.27
N VAL A 99 8.66 0.79 7.96
CA VAL A 99 8.09 1.68 6.96
C VAL A 99 7.32 0.90 5.89
N PRO A 100 6.21 1.47 5.36
CA PRO A 100 5.53 0.88 4.22
C PRO A 100 6.46 0.86 3.01
N LYS A 101 6.71 -0.33 2.49
CA LYS A 101 7.57 -0.54 1.32
C LYS A 101 7.21 -1.86 0.67
N GLY A 102 7.18 -1.90 -0.66
CA GLY A 102 6.85 -3.12 -1.38
C GLY A 102 5.39 -3.19 -1.82
N TYR A 103 4.77 -4.33 -1.60
CA TYR A 103 3.37 -4.54 -2.01
C TYR A 103 2.40 -3.61 -1.27
N GLN A 104 1.44 -3.06 -2.00
CA GLN A 104 0.31 -2.31 -1.44
C GLN A 104 -0.96 -2.69 -2.20
N PHE A 105 -2.05 -2.79 -1.46
CA PHE A 105 -3.38 -3.13 -1.96
C PHE A 105 -4.41 -2.23 -1.31
N GLN A 106 -5.46 -1.92 -2.04
CA GLN A 106 -6.60 -1.19 -1.53
C GLN A 106 -7.88 -1.81 -2.06
N ILE A 107 -8.91 -1.82 -1.25
CA ILE A 107 -10.27 -2.13 -1.66
C ILE A 107 -11.20 -1.06 -1.12
N LEU A 108 -12.21 -0.73 -1.91
CA LEU A 108 -13.26 0.18 -1.49
C LEU A 108 -14.53 -0.59 -1.16
N GLY A 109 -15.29 -0.09 -0.21
CA GLY A 109 -16.59 -0.57 0.19
C GLY A 109 -17.46 0.56 0.68
N GLU A 110 -18.72 0.23 1.01
CA GLU A 110 -19.63 1.16 1.66
C GLU A 110 -19.39 1.16 3.18
N PRO A 111 -19.72 2.26 3.89
CA PRO A 111 -19.53 2.32 5.35
C PRO A 111 -20.34 1.25 6.13
N GLU A 112 -21.42 0.75 5.52
CA GLU A 112 -22.29 -0.30 6.05
C GLU A 112 -21.83 -1.72 5.73
N ASP A 113 -20.82 -1.86 4.88
CA ASP A 113 -20.25 -3.18 4.55
C ASP A 113 -19.61 -3.81 5.78
N GLU A 114 -19.79 -5.12 5.94
CA GLU A 114 -19.15 -5.85 7.01
C GLU A 114 -17.62 -5.83 6.84
N PRO A 115 -16.85 -5.30 7.83
CA PRO A 115 -15.39 -5.16 7.71
C PRO A 115 -14.65 -6.47 7.41
N LEU A 116 -15.15 -7.61 7.94
CA LEU A 116 -14.55 -8.92 7.67
C LEU A 116 -14.79 -9.39 6.22
N SER A 117 -15.91 -9.02 5.62
CA SER A 117 -16.19 -9.29 4.22
C SER A 117 -15.22 -8.54 3.30
N LEU A 118 -14.99 -7.25 3.59
CA LEU A 118 -13.97 -6.46 2.89
C LEU A 118 -12.57 -7.03 3.08
N LEU A 119 -12.22 -7.41 4.31
CA LEU A 119 -10.94 -8.04 4.58
C LEU A 119 -10.76 -9.34 3.78
N ALA A 120 -11.79 -10.18 3.69
CA ALA A 120 -11.72 -11.43 2.93
C ALA A 120 -11.46 -11.16 1.44
N ARG A 121 -12.13 -10.17 0.84
CA ARG A 121 -11.90 -9.74 -0.56
C ARG A 121 -10.47 -9.22 -0.75
N LEU A 122 -9.98 -8.39 0.19
CA LEU A 122 -8.63 -7.85 0.12
C LEU A 122 -7.58 -8.96 0.23
N VAL A 123 -7.72 -9.89 1.17
CA VAL A 123 -6.80 -11.03 1.34
C VAL A 123 -6.80 -11.93 0.09
N GLU A 124 -7.94 -12.13 -0.54
CA GLU A 124 -8.00 -12.91 -1.79
C GLU A 124 -7.26 -12.21 -2.94
N ARG A 125 -7.38 -10.88 -3.05
CA ARG A 125 -6.60 -10.07 -3.99
C ARG A 125 -5.10 -10.18 -3.72
N MET A 126 -4.70 -10.07 -2.45
CA MET A 126 -3.30 -10.23 -2.03
C MET A 126 -2.75 -11.60 -2.41
N ARG A 127 -3.52 -12.68 -2.16
CA ARG A 127 -3.12 -14.05 -2.53
C ARG A 127 -2.91 -14.20 -4.02
N ARG A 128 -3.80 -13.67 -4.85
CA ARG A 128 -3.66 -13.71 -6.32
C ARG A 128 -2.40 -13.00 -6.77
N SER A 129 -2.14 -11.80 -6.26
CA SER A 129 -0.93 -11.06 -6.60
C SER A 129 0.35 -11.77 -6.15
N LEU A 130 0.37 -12.36 -4.96
CA LEU A 130 1.53 -13.10 -4.43
C LEU A 130 1.73 -14.47 -5.10
N SER A 131 0.76 -14.97 -5.86
CA SER A 131 0.85 -16.25 -6.57
C SER A 131 1.65 -16.20 -7.88
N VAL A 132 2.02 -15.00 -8.33
CA VAL A 132 2.74 -14.78 -9.59
C VAL A 132 3.94 -13.88 -9.33
N LYS A 133 5.06 -14.17 -9.98
CA LYS A 133 6.21 -13.25 -10.08
C LYS A 133 6.34 -12.78 -11.52
N HIS A 134 6.39 -11.47 -11.68
CA HIS A 134 6.60 -10.81 -12.97
C HIS A 134 8.08 -10.59 -13.27
N LEU A 135 8.92 -10.62 -12.24
CA LEU A 135 10.36 -10.44 -12.37
C LEU A 135 11.11 -11.72 -11.98
N VAL A 136 12.13 -12.06 -12.77
CA VAL A 136 13.07 -13.13 -12.47
C VAL A 136 14.49 -12.60 -12.44
N PRO A 137 15.37 -13.14 -11.56
CA PRO A 137 16.78 -12.78 -11.54
C PRO A 137 17.48 -13.13 -12.85
N SER A 138 18.38 -12.28 -13.32
CA SER A 138 19.29 -12.57 -14.44
C SER A 138 20.70 -12.12 -14.13
N GLU A 139 21.67 -12.45 -15.00
CA GLU A 139 23.07 -12.04 -14.86
C GLU A 139 23.26 -10.52 -14.86
N HIS A 140 22.32 -9.76 -15.43
CA HIS A 140 22.38 -8.31 -15.59
C HIS A 140 21.35 -7.56 -14.74
N GLY A 141 20.80 -8.19 -13.72
CA GLY A 141 19.73 -7.63 -12.87
C GLY A 141 18.43 -8.42 -13.02
N ALA A 142 17.29 -7.77 -12.78
CA ALA A 142 15.98 -8.38 -12.99
C ALA A 142 15.57 -8.35 -14.47
N GLN A 143 14.79 -9.34 -14.87
CA GLN A 143 14.14 -9.41 -16.19
C GLN A 143 12.66 -9.71 -16.05
N ILE A 144 11.88 -9.32 -17.05
CA ILE A 144 10.45 -9.66 -17.13
C ILE A 144 10.32 -11.17 -17.38
N ALA A 145 9.56 -11.84 -16.50
CA ALA A 145 9.42 -13.30 -16.52
C ALA A 145 8.59 -13.81 -17.71
N ASP A 146 7.57 -13.06 -18.09
CA ASP A 146 6.59 -13.42 -19.12
C ASP A 146 6.22 -12.16 -19.94
N GLN A 147 5.19 -12.25 -20.77
CA GLN A 147 4.73 -11.15 -21.64
C GLN A 147 3.80 -10.16 -20.91
N THR A 148 3.46 -10.43 -19.67
CA THR A 148 2.61 -9.59 -18.84
C THR A 148 3.37 -9.13 -17.61
N ILE A 149 3.29 -7.85 -17.31
CA ILE A 149 3.86 -7.27 -16.11
C ILE A 149 2.80 -6.40 -15.42
N CYS A 150 2.66 -6.60 -14.12
CA CYS A 150 1.77 -5.81 -13.28
C CYS A 150 2.58 -5.17 -12.16
N GLY A 151 2.25 -3.93 -11.83
CA GLY A 151 2.95 -3.19 -10.80
C GLY A 151 2.22 -1.92 -10.42
N ARG A 152 2.80 -1.15 -9.51
CA ARG A 152 2.31 0.14 -9.07
C ARG A 152 3.26 1.24 -9.52
N ILE A 153 2.70 2.40 -9.86
CA ILE A 153 3.45 3.61 -10.20
C ILE A 153 3.58 4.44 -8.93
N GLU A 154 4.81 4.85 -8.59
CA GLU A 154 5.12 5.70 -7.46
C GLU A 154 5.92 6.93 -7.89
N TRP A 155 6.04 7.86 -6.97
CA TRP A 155 6.91 9.03 -7.11
C TRP A 155 8.37 8.62 -6.89
N ASP A 156 9.25 8.99 -7.79
CA ASP A 156 10.69 8.84 -7.60
C ASP A 156 11.28 10.10 -6.95
N GLU A 157 11.63 9.99 -5.67
CA GLU A 157 12.24 11.10 -4.93
C GLU A 157 13.62 11.48 -5.48
N SER A 158 14.35 10.52 -6.06
CA SER A 158 15.70 10.75 -6.59
C SER A 158 15.69 11.60 -7.86
N GLU A 159 14.57 11.57 -8.59
CA GLU A 159 14.37 12.28 -9.87
C GLU A 159 13.41 13.47 -9.74
N ASP A 160 13.15 13.97 -8.52
CA ASP A 160 12.20 15.06 -8.25
C ASP A 160 10.81 14.82 -8.90
N GLY A 161 10.41 13.53 -9.05
CA GLY A 161 9.15 13.13 -9.67
C GLY A 161 9.03 13.39 -11.16
N ARG A 162 10.13 13.58 -11.86
CA ARG A 162 10.14 13.78 -13.33
C ARG A 162 9.90 12.48 -14.08
N VAL A 163 10.30 11.37 -13.49
CA VAL A 163 10.09 10.02 -13.99
C VAL A 163 9.43 9.16 -12.90
N PRO A 164 8.60 8.18 -13.28
CA PRO A 164 7.97 7.31 -12.29
C PRO A 164 8.95 6.28 -11.75
N LEU A 165 8.76 5.91 -10.47
CA LEU A 165 9.27 4.68 -9.90
C LEU A 165 8.20 3.60 -10.04
N LEU A 166 8.58 2.40 -10.43
CA LEU A 166 7.67 1.27 -10.52
C LEU A 166 7.89 0.34 -9.33
N VAL A 167 6.82 -0.18 -8.76
CA VAL A 167 6.89 -1.25 -7.76
C VAL A 167 6.29 -2.52 -8.37
N ILE A 168 7.16 -3.48 -8.69
CA ILE A 168 6.81 -4.75 -9.34
C ILE A 168 7.26 -5.87 -8.40
N ASP A 169 6.39 -6.83 -8.11
CA ASP A 169 6.64 -7.92 -7.15
C ASP A 169 7.14 -7.44 -5.77
N GLY A 170 6.69 -6.25 -5.34
CA GLY A 170 7.13 -5.63 -4.10
C GLY A 170 8.57 -5.08 -4.13
N GLN A 171 9.18 -4.95 -5.31
CA GLN A 171 10.51 -4.39 -5.54
C GLN A 171 10.42 -3.07 -6.30
N GLU A 172 11.21 -2.09 -5.88
CA GLU A 172 11.36 -0.82 -6.59
C GLU A 172 12.20 -1.02 -7.85
N VAL A 173 11.70 -0.57 -8.97
CA VAL A 173 12.33 -0.63 -10.29
C VAL A 173 12.33 0.76 -10.87
N SER A 174 13.49 1.33 -11.12
CA SER A 174 13.58 2.64 -11.77
C SER A 174 13.08 2.58 -13.22
N TRP A 175 12.66 3.74 -13.74
CA TRP A 175 12.20 3.83 -15.12
C TRP A 175 13.24 3.36 -16.13
N ASP A 176 14.51 3.66 -15.88
CA ASP A 176 15.63 3.24 -16.73
C ASP A 176 15.86 1.72 -16.69
N GLU A 177 15.72 1.10 -15.54
CA GLU A 177 15.79 -0.36 -15.41
C GLU A 177 14.64 -1.03 -16.14
N PHE A 178 13.42 -0.52 -15.95
CA PHE A 178 12.25 -1.01 -16.67
C PHE A 178 12.41 -0.87 -18.17
N GLY A 179 12.88 0.29 -18.66
CA GLY A 179 13.18 0.50 -20.07
C GLY A 179 14.19 -0.51 -20.63
N ARG A 180 15.24 -0.83 -19.86
CA ARG A 180 16.22 -1.86 -20.26
C ARG A 180 15.60 -3.26 -20.33
N MET A 181 14.72 -3.62 -19.39
CA MET A 181 14.00 -4.89 -19.43
C MET A 181 13.13 -5.02 -20.68
N LEU A 182 12.49 -3.92 -21.12
CA LEU A 182 11.65 -3.91 -22.33
C LEU A 182 12.46 -4.15 -23.62
N MET A 183 13.77 -3.86 -23.62
CA MET A 183 14.61 -4.13 -24.79
C MET A 183 14.72 -5.62 -25.16
N SER A 184 14.41 -6.52 -24.22
CA SER A 184 14.28 -7.96 -24.52
C SER A 184 13.13 -8.28 -25.49
N PHE A 185 12.20 -7.34 -25.67
CA PHE A 185 11.02 -7.45 -26.52
C PHE A 185 11.09 -6.52 -27.75
N GLU A 186 12.30 -6.13 -28.18
CA GLU A 186 12.45 -5.29 -29.38
C GLU A 186 11.69 -5.88 -30.57
N GLY A 187 10.89 -5.06 -31.24
CA GLY A 187 10.05 -5.48 -32.36
C GLY A 187 8.69 -6.05 -31.99
N TRP A 188 8.40 -6.19 -30.71
CA TRP A 188 7.09 -6.66 -30.24
C TRP A 188 6.12 -5.47 -30.08
N GLN A 189 4.82 -5.80 -30.08
CA GLN A 189 3.76 -4.83 -29.78
C GLN A 189 3.43 -4.88 -28.28
N PHE A 190 3.04 -3.75 -27.70
CA PHE A 190 2.62 -3.69 -26.32
C PHE A 190 1.24 -3.03 -26.17
N LYS A 191 0.54 -3.36 -25.07
CA LYS A 191 -0.65 -2.69 -24.57
C LYS A 191 -0.36 -2.20 -23.14
N LEU A 192 -0.61 -0.90 -22.88
CA LEU A 192 -0.56 -0.35 -21.52
C LEU A 192 -1.98 -0.11 -21.02
N GLU A 193 -2.28 -0.60 -19.82
CA GLU A 193 -3.54 -0.39 -19.12
C GLU A 193 -3.23 0.14 -17.72
N ILE A 194 -3.84 1.26 -17.35
CA ILE A 194 -3.64 1.91 -16.05
C ILE A 194 -5.00 1.97 -15.38
N ARG A 195 -5.06 1.52 -14.12
CA ARG A 195 -6.27 1.47 -13.31
C ARG A 195 -6.04 2.09 -11.94
N ASP A 196 -7.12 2.49 -11.30
CA ASP A 196 -7.08 2.90 -9.90
C ASP A 196 -6.64 1.72 -9.01
N MET A 197 -5.95 2.04 -7.90
CA MET A 197 -5.42 1.02 -6.99
C MET A 197 -6.53 0.18 -6.35
N SER A 198 -7.76 0.66 -6.27
CA SER A 198 -8.92 -0.09 -5.76
C SER A 198 -9.49 -1.06 -6.79
N GLU A 199 -9.19 -0.89 -8.08
CA GLU A 199 -9.64 -1.78 -9.15
C GLU A 199 -8.73 -3.02 -9.28
N GLU A 200 -9.29 -4.11 -9.78
CA GLU A 200 -8.51 -5.31 -10.09
C GLU A 200 -7.88 -5.21 -11.48
N ILE A 201 -6.63 -5.66 -11.59
CA ILE A 201 -5.89 -5.81 -12.84
C ILE A 201 -5.97 -7.26 -13.31
#